data_2cb19cd99c896ff61dba094434ea4d7f
#
_entry.id   2cb19cd99c896ff61dba094434ea4d7f
#
_cell.length_a   1.000
_cell.length_b   1.000
_cell.length_c   1.000
_cell.angle_alpha   90.00
_cell.angle_beta   90.00
_cell.angle_gamma   90.00
#
_symmetry.space_group_name_H-M   'P 1'
#
loop_
_entity.id
_entity.type
_entity.pdbx_description
1 polymer ?
#
loop_
_entity_poly.entity_id
_entity_poly.type
_entity_poly.pdbx_seq_one_letter_code
_entity_poly.pdbx_strand_id
1 'polypeptide(L)'
;MKAKIDALTIPILRKMFKLSEANYVGEDFVLAMDNHALGREWFTVNQPYLLAEGAVIRIVDGLAVYTVNLDRYELHQGDILVFPENAVFTINWVTDDLRVQFMTFHDLQLSHPIRETKRYSLSYDNWNRSNDYFTLLWNIVNQESFSRESVTRIQEAFLADLDHIGALTPEGWVPTRQDEVFDRFIQLLNDSDGAERSIPWFAERLFVTPNRLSNIVKEVSGQTVMQWINRKVVQNAKMLLKHSDLRINEVADKLGFPNPSFFSKFFHRETGMTPNAFRQS
;
A
#
# COMPACT_ATOMS: atom_id res chain seq x y z
N MET A 1 -17.23 -19.62 -2.18
CA MET A 1 -15.93 -20.05 -1.64
C MET A 1 -15.49 -18.98 -0.64
N LYS A 2 -15.22 -19.30 0.62
CA LYS A 2 -14.68 -18.31 1.57
C LYS A 2 -13.25 -17.98 1.10
N ALA A 3 -12.95 -16.72 0.84
CA ALA A 3 -11.59 -16.28 0.58
C ALA A 3 -10.72 -16.71 1.77
N LYS A 4 -9.63 -17.41 1.49
CA LYS A 4 -8.67 -17.80 2.51
C LYS A 4 -7.88 -16.52 2.83
N ILE A 5 -7.98 -16.05 4.07
CA ILE A 5 -7.19 -14.91 4.55
C ILE A 5 -5.87 -15.50 5.05
N ASP A 6 -4.77 -15.04 4.46
CA ASP A 6 -3.44 -15.48 4.88
C ASP A 6 -3.00 -14.66 6.11
N ALA A 7 -2.71 -15.37 7.21
CA ALA A 7 -2.24 -14.73 8.43
C ALA A 7 -0.75 -14.39 8.32
N LEU A 8 -0.41 -13.13 8.55
CA LEU A 8 0.95 -12.63 8.62
C LEU A 8 1.39 -12.57 10.07
N THR A 9 2.19 -13.53 10.45
CA THR A 9 2.82 -13.62 11.77
C THR A 9 4.30 -13.28 11.66
N ILE A 10 4.97 -12.98 12.77
CA ILE A 10 6.41 -12.68 12.77
C ILE A 10 7.24 -13.75 12.02
N PRO A 11 7.02 -15.08 12.17
CA PRO A 11 7.75 -16.07 11.39
C PRO A 11 7.55 -15.97 9.87
N ILE A 12 6.35 -15.54 9.43
CA ILE A 12 6.07 -15.33 8.00
C ILE A 12 6.71 -14.03 7.53
N LEU A 13 6.53 -12.94 8.26
CA LEU A 13 7.19 -11.67 7.99
C LEU A 13 8.70 -11.82 7.94
N ARG A 14 9.30 -12.66 8.82
CA ARG A 14 10.73 -12.97 8.79
C ARG A 14 11.18 -13.58 7.47
N LYS A 15 10.38 -14.44 6.84
CA LYS A 15 10.70 -15.01 5.53
C LYS A 15 10.62 -13.95 4.42
N MET A 16 9.66 -13.03 4.54
CA MET A 16 9.42 -11.98 3.56
C MET A 16 10.50 -10.88 3.62
N PHE A 17 10.84 -10.42 4.83
CA PHE A 17 11.72 -9.25 5.03
C PHE A 17 13.23 -9.57 5.12
N LYS A 18 13.60 -10.84 5.17
CA LYS A 18 14.98 -11.29 5.40
C LYS A 18 15.98 -10.95 4.27
N LEU A 19 15.50 -10.43 3.15
CA LEU A 19 16.29 -10.23 1.93
C LEU A 19 16.93 -8.84 1.80
N SER A 20 16.75 -7.94 2.77
CA SER A 20 17.30 -6.58 2.72
C SER A 20 18.12 -6.26 3.96
N GLU A 21 19.29 -5.66 3.76
CA GLU A 21 20.16 -5.15 4.84
C GLU A 21 19.51 -3.98 5.62
N ALA A 22 18.45 -3.37 5.09
CA ALA A 22 17.70 -2.30 5.74
C ALA A 22 16.56 -2.82 6.63
N ASN A 23 16.50 -4.13 6.89
CA ASN A 23 15.45 -4.75 7.68
C ASN A 23 16.02 -5.49 8.90
N TYR A 24 15.49 -5.17 10.07
CA TYR A 24 15.64 -6.00 11.26
C TYR A 24 14.41 -6.90 11.42
N VAL A 25 14.64 -8.20 11.58
CA VAL A 25 13.57 -9.18 11.80
C VAL A 25 13.91 -10.02 13.01
N GLY A 26 13.40 -9.60 14.16
CA GLY A 26 13.57 -10.26 15.44
C GLY A 26 12.61 -11.43 15.64
N GLU A 27 12.56 -11.92 16.90
CA GLU A 27 11.58 -12.93 17.31
C GLU A 27 10.22 -12.31 17.60
N ASP A 28 10.19 -11.06 18.07
CA ASP A 28 9.02 -10.39 18.61
C ASP A 28 8.52 -9.23 17.73
N PHE A 29 9.37 -8.68 16.87
CA PHE A 29 8.99 -7.55 16.00
C PHE A 29 9.83 -7.48 14.73
N VAL A 30 9.34 -6.72 13.80
CA VAL A 30 10.00 -6.36 12.53
C VAL A 30 10.18 -4.85 12.50
N LEU A 31 11.36 -4.38 12.08
CA LEU A 31 11.63 -2.99 11.77
C LEU A 31 12.25 -2.91 10.38
N ALA A 32 11.62 -2.21 9.48
CA ALA A 32 12.04 -2.06 8.11
C ALA A 32 12.22 -0.56 7.81
N MET A 33 13.45 -0.17 7.47
CA MET A 33 13.84 1.23 7.31
C MET A 33 13.74 1.76 5.90
N ASP A 34 13.90 0.91 4.91
CA ASP A 34 13.80 1.30 3.50
C ASP A 34 13.29 0.14 2.67
N ASN A 35 11.98 0.11 2.47
CA ASN A 35 11.35 -0.87 1.61
C ASN A 35 10.77 -0.18 0.39
N HIS A 36 11.50 -0.32 -0.72
CA HIS A 36 10.93 -0.15 -2.04
C HIS A 36 9.96 -1.31 -2.27
N ALA A 37 8.69 -1.00 -2.51
CA ALA A 37 7.71 -2.00 -2.92
C ALA A 37 7.19 -2.97 -1.83
N LEU A 38 6.91 -2.51 -0.62
CA LEU A 38 6.04 -3.26 0.33
C LEU A 38 4.65 -3.65 -0.26
N GLY A 39 4.51 -3.66 -1.54
CA GLY A 39 3.25 -4.02 -2.18
C GLY A 39 3.39 -4.91 -3.39
N ARG A 40 4.59 -5.11 -3.94
CA ARG A 40 4.67 -5.75 -5.26
C ARG A 40 5.34 -7.11 -5.29
N GLU A 41 6.33 -7.34 -4.45
CA GLU A 41 7.04 -8.62 -4.45
C GLU A 41 6.43 -9.62 -3.46
N TRP A 42 5.82 -9.13 -2.38
CA TRP A 42 5.38 -9.97 -1.27
C TRP A 42 3.89 -9.99 -1.03
N PHE A 43 3.18 -8.98 -1.52
CA PHE A 43 1.73 -8.88 -1.37
C PHE A 43 1.04 -8.88 -2.72
N THR A 44 0.02 -9.69 -2.85
CA THR A 44 -0.88 -9.64 -4.00
C THR A 44 -1.86 -8.49 -3.80
N VAL A 45 -1.90 -7.57 -4.74
CA VAL A 45 -2.85 -6.44 -4.71
C VAL A 45 -4.29 -6.99 -4.70
N ASN A 46 -5.14 -6.38 -3.89
CA ASN A 46 -6.53 -6.77 -3.64
C ASN A 46 -6.72 -8.16 -2.98
N GLN A 47 -5.67 -8.74 -2.41
CA GLN A 47 -5.79 -9.90 -1.54
C GLN A 47 -5.83 -9.44 -0.08
N PRO A 48 -6.78 -9.93 0.74
CA PRO A 48 -6.82 -9.63 2.16
C PRO A 48 -5.78 -10.46 2.93
N TYR A 49 -5.12 -9.81 3.89
CA TYR A 49 -4.15 -10.40 4.82
C TYR A 49 -4.58 -10.08 6.25
N LEU A 50 -4.42 -11.02 7.15
CA LEU A 50 -4.57 -10.82 8.58
C LEU A 50 -3.20 -10.55 9.19
N LEU A 51 -2.97 -9.35 9.70
CA LEU A 51 -1.76 -9.01 10.45
C LEU A 51 -1.98 -9.35 11.92
N ALA A 52 -1.25 -10.34 12.43
CA ALA A 52 -1.41 -10.78 13.82
C ALA A 52 -0.94 -9.73 14.83
N GLU A 53 0.13 -9.05 14.49
CA GLU A 53 0.77 -8.01 15.28
C GLU A 53 0.15 -6.64 14.96
N GLY A 54 0.22 -5.70 15.89
CA GLY A 54 0.02 -4.30 15.57
C GLY A 54 1.14 -3.78 14.69
N ALA A 55 0.86 -2.76 13.86
CA ALA A 55 1.88 -2.21 12.97
C ALA A 55 1.76 -0.71 12.76
N VAL A 56 2.90 -0.14 12.39
CA VAL A 56 3.01 1.24 11.91
C VAL A 56 3.59 1.20 10.50
N ILE A 57 2.94 1.88 9.58
CA ILE A 57 3.47 2.16 8.24
C ILE A 57 3.67 3.66 8.11
N ARG A 58 4.88 4.08 7.73
CA ARG A 58 5.21 5.47 7.38
C ARG A 58 5.46 5.56 5.88
N ILE A 59 4.78 6.47 5.20
CA ILE A 59 4.97 6.71 3.77
C ILE A 59 6.11 7.72 3.59
N VAL A 60 7.27 7.21 3.19
CA VAL A 60 8.47 8.04 2.97
C VAL A 60 8.43 8.70 1.60
N ASP A 61 7.90 7.99 0.60
CA ASP A 61 7.75 8.50 -0.77
C ASP A 61 6.62 7.76 -1.48
N GLY A 62 6.04 8.36 -2.52
CA GLY A 62 4.98 7.75 -3.31
C GLY A 62 3.62 7.81 -2.64
N LEU A 63 2.73 6.94 -3.10
CA LEU A 63 1.32 6.90 -2.76
C LEU A 63 0.85 5.46 -2.58
N ALA A 64 0.02 5.21 -1.58
CA ALA A 64 -0.55 3.90 -1.33
C ALA A 64 -2.04 3.98 -0.96
N VAL A 65 -2.83 3.02 -1.38
CA VAL A 65 -4.22 2.85 -0.96
C VAL A 65 -4.37 1.51 -0.27
N TYR A 66 -4.78 1.56 0.98
CA TYR A 66 -5.07 0.40 1.81
C TYR A 66 -6.56 0.36 2.18
N THR A 67 -7.10 -0.84 2.29
CA THR A 67 -8.34 -1.07 3.05
C THR A 67 -7.96 -1.82 4.32
N VAL A 68 -8.32 -1.30 5.48
CA VAL A 68 -8.04 -1.92 6.78
C VAL A 68 -9.35 -2.03 7.55
N ASN A 69 -9.72 -3.24 7.95
CA ASN A 69 -10.98 -3.54 8.66
C ASN A 69 -12.22 -2.91 8.01
N LEU A 70 -12.26 -2.89 6.67
CA LEU A 70 -13.30 -2.31 5.80
C LEU A 70 -13.17 -0.80 5.54
N ASP A 71 -12.36 -0.06 6.28
CA ASP A 71 -12.12 1.36 6.04
C ASP A 71 -10.99 1.55 5.03
N ARG A 72 -11.17 2.51 4.14
CA ARG A 72 -10.21 2.82 3.09
C ARG A 72 -9.34 4.01 3.48
N TYR A 73 -8.03 3.84 3.30
CA TYR A 73 -7.01 4.85 3.58
C TYR A 73 -6.21 5.12 2.31
N GLU A 74 -6.20 6.36 1.89
CA GLU A 74 -5.26 6.87 0.89
C GLU A 74 -4.13 7.57 1.61
N LEU A 75 -2.91 7.11 1.39
CA LEU A 75 -1.72 7.54 2.12
C LEU A 75 -0.74 8.20 1.16
N HIS A 76 -0.27 9.37 1.56
CA HIS A 76 0.70 10.18 0.84
C HIS A 76 2.01 10.26 1.60
N GLN A 77 3.04 10.77 0.96
CA GLN A 77 4.28 11.12 1.63
C GLN A 77 4.01 11.97 2.89
N GLY A 78 4.57 11.58 4.02
CA GLY A 78 4.34 12.24 5.30
C GLY A 78 3.21 11.65 6.14
N ASP A 79 2.45 10.69 5.61
CA ASP A 79 1.42 9.98 6.35
C ASP A 79 1.99 8.80 7.14
N ILE A 80 1.35 8.57 8.29
CA ILE A 80 1.55 7.38 9.12
C ILE A 80 0.21 6.68 9.29
N LEU A 81 0.18 5.36 9.07
CA LEU A 81 -0.96 4.52 9.38
C LEU A 81 -0.59 3.55 10.49
N VAL A 82 -1.39 3.52 11.55
CA VAL A 82 -1.22 2.59 12.67
C VAL A 82 -2.33 1.57 12.64
N PHE A 83 -1.97 0.29 12.60
CA PHE A 83 -2.90 -0.85 12.62
C PHE A 83 -3.00 -1.43 14.02
N PRO A 84 -4.21 -1.77 14.51
CA PRO A 84 -4.34 -2.61 15.69
C PRO A 84 -3.86 -4.04 15.43
N GLU A 85 -3.63 -4.80 16.48
CA GLU A 85 -3.42 -6.25 16.38
C GLU A 85 -4.64 -6.93 15.74
N ASN A 86 -4.38 -8.00 14.99
CA ASN A 86 -5.39 -8.76 14.26
C ASN A 86 -6.17 -7.93 13.21
N ALA A 87 -5.56 -6.89 12.68
CA ALA A 87 -6.15 -6.12 11.59
C ALA A 87 -6.18 -6.93 10.29
N VAL A 88 -7.30 -6.87 9.59
CA VAL A 88 -7.40 -7.38 8.21
C VAL A 88 -7.12 -6.22 7.27
N PHE A 89 -6.07 -6.34 6.46
CA PHE A 89 -5.75 -5.30 5.49
C PHE A 89 -5.63 -5.85 4.07
N THR A 90 -5.86 -4.97 3.13
CA THR A 90 -5.71 -5.21 1.70
C THR A 90 -4.93 -4.04 1.11
N ILE A 91 -3.90 -4.33 0.34
CA ILE A 91 -3.24 -3.32 -0.48
C ILE A 91 -4.03 -3.21 -1.77
N ASN A 92 -4.77 -2.11 -1.93
CA ASN A 92 -5.59 -1.92 -3.12
C ASN A 92 -4.74 -1.39 -4.27
N TRP A 93 -3.80 -0.51 -3.96
CA TRP A 93 -2.94 0.09 -4.96
C TRP A 93 -1.74 0.81 -4.34
N VAL A 94 -0.62 0.88 -5.09
CA VAL A 94 0.60 1.62 -4.72
C VAL A 94 1.29 2.18 -5.96
N THR A 95 2.01 3.30 -5.82
CA THR A 95 2.89 3.85 -6.87
C THR A 95 4.17 3.04 -7.03
N ASP A 96 4.86 3.18 -8.17
CA ASP A 96 6.14 2.51 -8.44
C ASP A 96 7.27 3.03 -7.56
N ASP A 97 7.18 4.27 -7.15
CA ASP A 97 8.12 4.99 -6.29
C ASP A 97 7.78 4.88 -4.80
N LEU A 98 6.79 4.06 -4.43
CA LEU A 98 6.44 3.89 -3.03
C LEU A 98 7.65 3.42 -2.22
N ARG A 99 7.98 4.20 -1.21
CA ARG A 99 8.92 3.83 -0.14
C ARG A 99 8.23 3.95 1.20
N VAL A 100 8.38 2.92 2.00
CA VAL A 100 7.78 2.88 3.32
C VAL A 100 8.78 2.46 4.37
N GLN A 101 8.56 2.94 5.57
CA GLN A 101 9.12 2.37 6.79
C GLN A 101 8.02 1.63 7.50
N PHE A 102 8.35 0.50 8.07
CA PHE A 102 7.40 -0.40 8.69
C PHE A 102 7.93 -0.90 10.02
N MET A 103 7.06 -0.96 11.02
CA MET A 103 7.37 -1.52 12.33
C MET A 103 6.17 -2.31 12.82
N THR A 104 6.41 -3.52 13.31
CA THR A 104 5.39 -4.25 14.08
C THR A 104 5.61 -4.06 15.57
N PHE A 105 4.54 -4.21 16.34
CA PHE A 105 4.56 -4.19 17.79
C PHE A 105 3.57 -5.22 18.35
N HIS A 106 3.81 -5.69 19.55
CA HIS A 106 2.97 -6.65 20.24
C HIS A 106 2.98 -6.40 21.75
N ASP A 107 1.82 -6.58 22.38
CA ASP A 107 1.65 -6.52 23.85
C ASP A 107 2.25 -5.26 24.51
N LEU A 108 2.03 -4.10 23.87
CA LEU A 108 2.48 -2.83 24.42
C LEU A 108 1.58 -2.37 25.58
N GLN A 109 2.20 -1.85 26.64
CA GLN A 109 1.48 -1.27 27.78
C GLN A 109 1.17 0.21 27.53
N LEU A 110 0.25 0.46 26.62
CA LEU A 110 -0.19 1.80 26.29
C LEU A 110 -1.28 2.28 27.24
N SER A 111 -1.26 3.57 27.60
CA SER A 111 -2.34 4.21 28.35
C SER A 111 -3.69 4.12 27.62
N HIS A 112 -3.65 4.15 26.29
CA HIS A 112 -4.79 3.97 25.40
C HIS A 112 -4.48 2.87 24.39
N PRO A 113 -5.01 1.65 24.57
CA PRO A 113 -4.79 0.57 23.62
C PRO A 113 -5.27 0.93 22.22
N ILE A 114 -4.48 0.57 21.21
CA ILE A 114 -4.84 0.77 19.80
C ILE A 114 -5.90 -0.26 19.44
N ARG A 115 -7.16 0.16 19.34
CA ARG A 115 -8.31 -0.69 19.03
C ARG A 115 -8.81 -0.53 17.61
N GLU A 116 -8.44 0.57 16.97
CA GLU A 116 -8.85 0.94 15.62
C GLU A 116 -7.68 1.47 14.83
N THR A 117 -7.81 1.44 13.51
CA THR A 117 -6.80 1.98 12.61
C THR A 117 -6.82 3.49 12.67
N LYS A 118 -5.64 4.10 12.84
CA LYS A 118 -5.49 5.56 12.89
C LYS A 118 -4.55 6.05 11.81
N ARG A 119 -4.95 7.09 11.10
CA ARG A 119 -4.09 7.80 10.15
C ARG A 119 -3.64 9.12 10.78
N TYR A 120 -2.38 9.44 10.61
CA TYR A 120 -1.77 10.71 11.00
C TYR A 120 -1.12 11.34 9.78
N SER A 121 -1.53 12.55 9.41
CA SER A 121 -0.86 13.38 8.42
C SER A 121 -0.02 14.40 9.15
N LEU A 122 1.29 14.26 9.10
CA LEU A 122 2.20 15.01 9.96
C LEU A 122 2.74 16.26 9.27
N SER A 123 2.94 17.33 10.04
CA SER A 123 3.76 18.47 9.63
C SER A 123 5.21 18.03 9.42
N TYR A 124 5.99 18.82 8.70
CA TYR A 124 7.41 18.54 8.46
C TYR A 124 8.20 18.26 9.75
N ASP A 125 7.99 19.08 10.79
CA ASP A 125 8.69 18.94 12.09
C ASP A 125 8.28 17.64 12.81
N ASN A 126 6.99 17.34 12.84
CA ASN A 126 6.47 16.10 13.44
C ASN A 126 6.89 14.85 12.64
N TRP A 127 6.98 14.98 11.33
CA TRP A 127 7.52 13.91 10.48
C TRP A 127 8.98 13.60 10.81
N ASN A 128 9.82 14.62 10.92
CA ASN A 128 11.23 14.44 11.30
C ASN A 128 11.34 13.84 12.71
N ARG A 129 10.57 14.35 13.66
CA ARG A 129 10.52 13.80 15.01
C ARG A 129 10.08 12.32 15.02
N SER A 130 9.11 11.93 14.20
CA SER A 130 8.72 10.53 14.06
C SER A 130 9.84 9.67 13.46
N ASN A 131 10.68 10.25 12.59
CA ASN A 131 11.84 9.58 12.02
C ASN A 131 12.95 9.32 13.05
N ASP A 132 13.09 10.19 14.06
CA ASP A 132 14.08 10.01 15.13
C ASP A 132 13.80 8.73 15.92
N TYR A 133 12.54 8.39 16.17
CA TYR A 133 12.16 7.13 16.81
C TYR A 133 12.57 5.90 15.99
N PHE A 134 12.31 5.91 14.69
CA PHE A 134 12.72 4.82 13.78
C PHE A 134 14.24 4.70 13.72
N THR A 135 14.96 5.82 13.63
CA THR A 135 16.41 5.85 13.62
C THR A 135 16.99 5.35 14.95
N LEU A 136 16.40 5.75 16.08
CA LEU A 136 16.84 5.28 17.39
C LEU A 136 16.64 3.77 17.53
N LEU A 137 15.47 3.26 17.16
CA LEU A 137 15.19 1.82 17.14
C LEU A 137 16.19 1.07 16.27
N TRP A 138 16.45 1.58 15.05
CA TRP A 138 17.40 1.00 14.12
C TRP A 138 18.81 0.92 14.70
N ASN A 139 19.29 2.01 15.32
CA ASN A 139 20.60 2.03 15.95
C ASN A 139 20.74 1.06 17.12
N ILE A 140 19.63 0.83 17.85
CA ILE A 140 19.62 -0.12 18.97
C ILE A 140 19.66 -1.54 18.45
N VAL A 141 18.81 -1.93 17.52
CA VAL A 141 18.68 -3.33 17.05
C VAL A 141 19.88 -3.82 16.25
N ASN A 142 20.71 -2.91 15.74
CA ASN A 142 21.94 -3.25 15.02
C ASN A 142 23.18 -3.38 15.95
N GLN A 143 23.02 -3.26 17.25
CA GLN A 143 24.10 -3.56 18.20
C GLN A 143 24.24 -5.07 18.40
N GLU A 144 25.43 -5.53 18.80
CA GLU A 144 25.69 -6.95 19.10
C GLU A 144 24.72 -7.51 20.14
N SER A 145 24.32 -6.68 21.10
CA SER A 145 23.28 -6.99 22.09
C SER A 145 22.45 -5.74 22.41
N PHE A 146 21.18 -5.91 22.59
CA PHE A 146 20.28 -4.82 22.98
C PHE A 146 19.19 -5.29 23.95
N SER A 147 18.64 -4.34 24.69
CA SER A 147 17.52 -4.60 25.63
C SER A 147 16.20 -4.59 24.87
N ARG A 148 15.46 -5.71 24.89
CA ARG A 148 14.09 -5.80 24.35
C ARG A 148 13.16 -4.83 25.06
N GLU A 149 13.31 -4.67 26.38
CA GLU A 149 12.51 -3.70 27.14
C GLU A 149 12.73 -2.27 26.64
N SER A 150 13.97 -1.89 26.31
CA SER A 150 14.26 -0.58 25.75
C SER A 150 13.55 -0.37 24.42
N VAL A 151 13.54 -1.37 23.54
CA VAL A 151 12.81 -1.31 22.27
C VAL A 151 11.30 -1.12 22.51
N THR A 152 10.70 -1.93 23.39
CA THR A 152 9.29 -1.83 23.75
C THR A 152 8.93 -0.44 24.28
N ARG A 153 9.75 0.11 25.21
CA ARG A 153 9.51 1.46 25.75
C ARG A 153 9.62 2.57 24.72
N ILE A 154 10.51 2.42 23.73
CA ILE A 154 10.61 3.38 22.62
C ILE A 154 9.39 3.27 21.70
N GLN A 155 8.90 2.07 21.42
CA GLN A 155 7.67 1.87 20.64
C GLN A 155 6.45 2.47 21.36
N GLU A 156 6.34 2.27 22.68
CA GLU A 156 5.29 2.90 23.49
C GLU A 156 5.38 4.43 23.47
N ALA A 157 6.59 4.98 23.65
CA ALA A 157 6.81 6.42 23.58
C ALA A 157 6.46 7.01 22.22
N PHE A 158 6.82 6.34 21.15
CA PHE A 158 6.48 6.74 19.78
C PHE A 158 4.96 6.80 19.57
N LEU A 159 4.24 5.74 19.97
CA LEU A 159 2.79 5.69 19.79
C LEU A 159 2.06 6.69 20.68
N ALA A 160 2.54 6.92 21.90
CA ALA A 160 2.00 7.95 22.80
C ALA A 160 2.23 9.36 22.22
N ASP A 161 3.39 9.59 21.58
CA ASP A 161 3.71 10.85 20.93
C ASP A 161 2.83 11.08 19.68
N LEU A 162 2.58 10.06 18.90
CA LEU A 162 1.64 10.14 17.77
C LEU A 162 0.21 10.48 18.21
N ASP A 163 -0.27 9.87 19.30
CA ASP A 163 -1.59 10.21 19.87
C ASP A 163 -1.64 11.67 20.35
N HIS A 164 -0.57 12.15 20.98
CA HIS A 164 -0.47 13.56 21.39
C HIS A 164 -0.47 14.51 20.20
N ILE A 165 0.32 14.21 19.16
CA ILE A 165 0.37 14.99 17.92
C ILE A 165 -1.01 14.98 17.23
N GLY A 166 -1.65 13.82 17.15
CA GLY A 166 -2.99 13.68 16.57
C GLY A 166 -4.07 14.49 17.31
N ALA A 167 -3.95 14.60 18.62
CA ALA A 167 -4.85 15.44 19.43
C ALA A 167 -4.64 16.95 19.21
N LEU A 168 -3.44 17.36 18.76
CA LEU A 168 -3.11 18.76 18.47
C LEU A 168 -3.43 19.16 17.02
N THR A 169 -3.53 18.19 16.11
CA THR A 169 -3.97 18.44 14.74
C THR A 169 -5.48 18.63 14.73
N PRO A 170 -6.02 19.72 14.15
CA PRO A 170 -7.46 19.86 14.00
C PRO A 170 -8.02 18.60 13.33
N GLU A 171 -9.12 18.09 13.86
CA GLU A 171 -9.80 16.92 13.31
C GLU A 171 -9.93 17.03 11.79
N GLY A 172 -9.32 16.09 11.10
CA GLY A 172 -9.69 15.75 9.76
C GLY A 172 -9.10 16.65 8.68
N TRP A 173 -8.14 16.11 7.96
CA TRP A 173 -8.09 16.39 6.53
C TRP A 173 -9.51 16.14 5.98
N VAL A 174 -10.18 17.22 5.64
CA VAL A 174 -11.49 17.15 4.96
C VAL A 174 -11.17 16.92 3.50
N PRO A 175 -11.54 15.76 2.93
CA PRO A 175 -11.34 15.51 1.50
C PRO A 175 -11.89 16.69 0.71
N THR A 176 -11.08 17.24 -0.17
CA THR A 176 -11.59 18.23 -1.11
C THR A 176 -12.51 17.51 -2.10
N ARG A 177 -13.37 18.25 -2.78
CA ARG A 177 -14.19 17.68 -3.85
C ARG A 177 -13.34 16.97 -4.93
N GLN A 178 -12.09 17.39 -5.09
CA GLN A 178 -11.15 16.75 -6.03
C GLN A 178 -10.69 15.40 -5.52
N ASP A 179 -10.40 15.28 -4.22
CA ASP A 179 -10.03 14.02 -3.57
C ASP A 179 -11.17 13.01 -3.65
N GLU A 180 -12.41 13.45 -3.38
CA GLU A 180 -13.60 12.58 -3.51
C GLU A 180 -13.80 12.07 -4.96
N VAL A 181 -13.57 12.93 -5.96
CA VAL A 181 -13.67 12.51 -7.36
C VAL A 181 -12.54 11.53 -7.71
N PHE A 182 -11.33 11.77 -7.22
CA PHE A 182 -10.20 10.87 -7.42
C PHE A 182 -10.45 9.52 -6.78
N ASP A 183 -10.91 9.46 -5.53
CA ASP A 183 -11.25 8.23 -4.82
C ASP A 183 -12.30 7.41 -5.57
N ARG A 184 -13.36 8.06 -6.02
CA ARG A 184 -14.39 7.40 -6.83
C ARG A 184 -13.85 6.91 -8.18
N PHE A 185 -12.91 7.64 -8.78
CA PHE A 185 -12.22 7.20 -9.99
C PHE A 185 -11.46 5.90 -9.73
N ILE A 186 -10.71 5.82 -8.62
CA ILE A 186 -9.97 4.62 -8.24
C ILE A 186 -10.92 3.44 -7.95
N GLN A 187 -12.05 3.68 -7.29
CA GLN A 187 -13.08 2.65 -7.09
C GLN A 187 -13.60 2.10 -8.41
N LEU A 188 -14.05 2.99 -9.32
CA LEU A 188 -14.53 2.59 -10.64
C LEU A 188 -13.47 1.85 -11.46
N LEU A 189 -12.22 2.27 -11.37
CA LEU A 189 -11.09 1.62 -12.03
C LEU A 189 -10.87 0.20 -11.48
N ASN A 190 -11.01 0.01 -10.18
CA ASN A 190 -10.92 -1.30 -9.56
C ASN A 190 -12.09 -2.21 -9.94
N ASP A 191 -13.30 -1.68 -9.94
CA ASP A 191 -14.52 -2.42 -10.28
C ASP A 191 -14.59 -2.83 -11.77
N SER A 192 -13.94 -2.06 -12.64
CA SER A 192 -13.90 -2.34 -14.08
C SER A 192 -12.96 -3.48 -14.47
N ASP A 193 -12.21 -4.06 -13.52
CA ASP A 193 -11.23 -5.13 -13.76
C ASP A 193 -10.23 -4.85 -14.92
N GLY A 194 -10.02 -3.56 -15.26
CA GLY A 194 -9.13 -3.13 -16.33
C GLY A 194 -9.66 -3.39 -17.75
N ALA A 195 -10.92 -3.82 -17.88
CA ALA A 195 -11.58 -3.96 -19.19
C ALA A 195 -11.95 -2.61 -19.79
N GLU A 196 -12.27 -1.64 -18.94
CA GLU A 196 -12.64 -0.29 -19.38
C GLU A 196 -11.41 0.63 -19.46
N ARG A 197 -11.28 1.35 -20.59
CA ARG A 197 -10.14 2.23 -20.88
C ARG A 197 -10.53 3.62 -21.34
N SER A 198 -11.84 3.89 -21.42
CA SER A 198 -12.36 5.14 -21.94
C SER A 198 -12.41 6.22 -20.85
N ILE A 199 -11.58 7.25 -20.95
CA ILE A 199 -11.64 8.41 -20.04
C ILE A 199 -13.06 9.00 -20.00
N PRO A 200 -13.75 9.19 -21.14
CA PRO A 200 -15.15 9.64 -21.12
C PRO A 200 -16.09 8.75 -20.30
N TRP A 201 -15.91 7.44 -20.34
CA TRP A 201 -16.71 6.50 -19.57
C TRP A 201 -16.57 6.71 -18.04
N PHE A 202 -15.35 6.91 -17.56
CA PHE A 202 -15.09 7.23 -16.16
C PHE A 202 -15.66 8.61 -15.80
N ALA A 203 -15.41 9.61 -16.66
CA ALA A 203 -15.85 10.98 -16.42
C ALA A 203 -17.37 11.10 -16.29
N GLU A 204 -18.12 10.40 -17.15
CA GLU A 204 -19.59 10.36 -17.13
C GLU A 204 -20.10 9.83 -15.77
N ARG A 205 -19.53 8.71 -15.28
CA ARG A 205 -19.93 8.09 -14.01
C ARG A 205 -19.56 8.91 -12.78
N LEU A 206 -18.54 9.75 -12.92
CA LEU A 206 -18.09 10.66 -11.88
C LEU A 206 -18.78 12.04 -11.96
N PHE A 207 -19.68 12.22 -12.92
CA PHE A 207 -20.38 13.49 -13.15
C PHE A 207 -19.43 14.69 -13.36
N VAL A 208 -18.33 14.45 -14.08
CA VAL A 208 -17.35 15.46 -14.48
C VAL A 208 -17.06 15.38 -15.97
N THR A 209 -16.46 16.43 -16.55
CA THR A 209 -15.97 16.36 -17.92
C THR A 209 -14.66 15.55 -18.01
N PRO A 210 -14.33 14.92 -19.16
CA PRO A 210 -13.06 14.21 -19.35
C PRO A 210 -11.83 15.06 -19.04
N ASN A 211 -11.84 16.34 -19.44
CA ASN A 211 -10.76 17.27 -19.13
C ASN A 211 -10.66 17.54 -17.62
N ARG A 212 -11.79 17.72 -16.94
CA ARG A 212 -11.81 17.94 -15.49
C ARG A 212 -11.28 16.72 -14.74
N LEU A 213 -11.70 15.51 -15.15
CA LEU A 213 -11.16 14.26 -14.58
C LEU A 213 -9.65 14.17 -14.76
N SER A 214 -9.15 14.45 -15.99
CA SER A 214 -7.73 14.40 -16.29
C SER A 214 -6.90 15.37 -15.43
N ASN A 215 -7.43 16.57 -15.19
CA ASN A 215 -6.78 17.56 -14.34
C ASN A 215 -6.78 17.13 -12.88
N ILE A 216 -7.94 16.70 -12.35
CA ILE A 216 -8.06 16.23 -10.97
C ILE A 216 -7.08 15.08 -10.71
N VAL A 217 -7.11 14.04 -11.54
CA VAL A 217 -6.22 12.88 -11.38
C VAL A 217 -4.75 13.30 -11.44
N LYS A 218 -4.41 14.24 -12.35
CA LYS A 218 -3.03 14.73 -12.45
C LYS A 218 -2.61 15.59 -11.26
N GLU A 219 -3.50 16.45 -10.75
CA GLU A 219 -3.25 17.32 -9.59
C GLU A 219 -3.10 16.51 -8.30
N VAL A 220 -4.00 15.54 -8.05
CA VAL A 220 -4.02 14.74 -6.82
C VAL A 220 -2.92 13.68 -6.82
N SER A 221 -2.69 12.98 -7.94
CA SER A 221 -1.79 11.80 -7.96
C SER A 221 -0.46 12.01 -8.69
N GLY A 222 -0.26 13.17 -9.30
CA GLY A 222 0.91 13.43 -10.15
C GLY A 222 0.89 12.66 -11.48
N GLN A 223 -0.09 11.79 -11.73
CA GLN A 223 -0.15 10.88 -12.86
C GLN A 223 -1.37 11.13 -13.74
N THR A 224 -1.28 10.71 -14.99
CA THR A 224 -2.42 10.82 -15.92
C THR A 224 -3.42 9.68 -15.71
N VAL A 225 -4.70 9.91 -16.08
CA VAL A 225 -5.74 8.88 -16.07
C VAL A 225 -5.30 7.63 -16.84
N MET A 226 -4.64 7.81 -18.00
CA MET A 226 -4.19 6.68 -18.81
C MET A 226 -3.07 5.87 -18.14
N GLN A 227 -2.17 6.51 -17.37
CA GLN A 227 -1.17 5.79 -16.60
C GLN A 227 -1.83 4.91 -15.53
N TRP A 228 -2.86 5.42 -14.87
CA TRP A 228 -3.65 4.66 -13.91
C TRP A 228 -4.36 3.46 -14.55
N ILE A 229 -5.04 3.67 -15.67
CA ILE A 229 -5.72 2.61 -16.40
C ILE A 229 -4.71 1.55 -16.86
N ASN A 230 -3.59 1.95 -17.47
CA ASN A 230 -2.57 1.03 -17.95
C ASN A 230 -1.99 0.17 -16.80
N ARG A 231 -1.74 0.76 -15.65
CA ARG A 231 -1.28 0.01 -14.46
C ARG A 231 -2.28 -1.05 -14.02
N LYS A 232 -3.56 -0.70 -13.93
CA LYS A 232 -4.61 -1.66 -13.56
C LYS A 232 -4.67 -2.82 -14.55
N VAL A 233 -4.61 -2.53 -15.84
CA VAL A 233 -4.58 -3.55 -16.90
C VAL A 233 -3.37 -4.49 -16.75
N VAL A 234 -2.18 -3.92 -16.47
CA VAL A 234 -0.96 -4.72 -16.25
C VAL A 234 -1.08 -5.60 -15.02
N GLN A 235 -1.60 -5.07 -13.91
CA GLN A 235 -1.82 -5.86 -12.69
C GLN A 235 -2.73 -7.05 -12.94
N ASN A 236 -3.87 -6.82 -13.57
CA ASN A 236 -4.81 -7.88 -13.89
C ASN A 236 -4.24 -8.87 -14.91
N ALA A 237 -3.46 -8.39 -15.90
CA ALA A 237 -2.74 -9.25 -16.81
C ALA A 237 -1.76 -10.17 -16.08
N LYS A 238 -0.94 -9.63 -15.19
CA LYS A 238 0.02 -10.41 -14.38
C LYS A 238 -0.69 -11.47 -13.53
N MET A 239 -1.81 -11.09 -12.88
CA MET A 239 -2.62 -12.00 -12.08
C MET A 239 -3.18 -13.15 -12.93
N LEU A 240 -3.79 -12.84 -14.07
CA LEU A 240 -4.33 -13.85 -14.98
C LEU A 240 -3.24 -14.77 -15.56
N LEU A 241 -2.09 -14.19 -15.93
CA LEU A 241 -0.96 -14.95 -16.47
C LEU A 241 -0.35 -15.93 -15.46
N LYS A 242 -0.31 -15.57 -14.16
CA LYS A 242 0.31 -16.39 -13.11
C LYS A 242 -0.65 -17.35 -12.42
N HIS A 243 -1.93 -16.97 -12.29
CA HIS A 243 -2.88 -17.69 -11.43
C HIS A 243 -4.09 -18.25 -12.19
N SER A 244 -4.02 -18.33 -13.51
CA SER A 244 -5.05 -19.01 -14.31
C SER A 244 -4.43 -19.81 -15.46
N ASP A 245 -5.18 -20.82 -15.91
CA ASP A 245 -4.82 -21.65 -17.07
C ASP A 245 -5.27 -21.02 -18.40
N LEU A 246 -5.73 -19.76 -18.38
CA LEU A 246 -6.18 -19.05 -19.57
C LEU A 246 -5.04 -18.91 -20.59
N ARG A 247 -5.34 -19.18 -21.86
CA ARG A 247 -4.40 -18.93 -22.94
C ARG A 247 -4.19 -17.42 -23.12
N ILE A 248 -3.10 -17.04 -23.78
CA ILE A 248 -2.78 -15.61 -23.99
C ILE A 248 -3.89 -14.87 -24.73
N ASN A 249 -4.57 -15.52 -25.68
CA ASN A 249 -5.72 -14.95 -26.37
C ASN A 249 -6.92 -14.72 -25.43
N GLU A 250 -7.20 -15.68 -24.56
CA GLU A 250 -8.30 -15.57 -23.57
C GLU A 250 -8.01 -14.48 -22.53
N VAL A 251 -6.74 -14.32 -22.12
CA VAL A 251 -6.32 -13.18 -21.28
C VAL A 251 -6.50 -11.85 -22.00
N ALA A 252 -6.12 -11.79 -23.28
CA ALA A 252 -6.31 -10.58 -24.10
C ALA A 252 -7.78 -10.22 -24.22
N ASP A 253 -8.65 -11.20 -24.52
CA ASP A 253 -10.08 -11.01 -24.65
C ASP A 253 -10.71 -10.54 -23.31
N LYS A 254 -10.34 -11.18 -22.20
CA LYS A 254 -10.84 -10.82 -20.86
C LYS A 254 -10.44 -9.40 -20.44
N LEU A 255 -9.28 -8.92 -20.88
CA LEU A 255 -8.79 -7.57 -20.63
C LEU A 255 -9.26 -6.56 -21.71
N GLY A 256 -10.18 -6.93 -22.61
CA GLY A 256 -10.75 -6.04 -23.60
C GLY A 256 -9.78 -5.61 -24.71
N PHE A 257 -8.76 -6.43 -25.04
CA PHE A 257 -7.91 -6.15 -26.18
C PHE A 257 -8.53 -6.65 -27.49
N PRO A 258 -8.40 -5.90 -28.59
CA PRO A 258 -8.96 -6.30 -29.89
C PRO A 258 -8.41 -7.63 -30.42
N ASN A 259 -7.17 -7.96 -30.06
CA ASN A 259 -6.54 -9.23 -30.37
C ASN A 259 -5.26 -9.46 -29.51
N PRO A 260 -4.74 -10.70 -29.46
CA PRO A 260 -3.58 -11.03 -28.65
C PRO A 260 -2.28 -10.29 -29.00
N SER A 261 -2.14 -9.86 -30.26
CA SER A 261 -0.95 -9.11 -30.69
C SER A 261 -0.89 -7.72 -30.07
N PHE A 262 -2.05 -7.03 -29.97
CA PHE A 262 -2.12 -5.73 -29.26
C PHE A 262 -1.84 -5.90 -27.78
N PHE A 263 -2.40 -6.93 -27.15
CA PHE A 263 -2.11 -7.25 -25.76
C PHE A 263 -0.62 -7.50 -25.55
N SER A 264 0.00 -8.34 -26.36
CA SER A 264 1.42 -8.68 -26.22
C SER A 264 2.33 -7.45 -26.38
N LYS A 265 2.05 -6.57 -27.34
CA LYS A 265 2.78 -5.32 -27.51
C LYS A 265 2.59 -4.38 -26.32
N PHE A 266 1.36 -4.23 -25.85
CA PHE A 266 1.04 -3.44 -24.67
C PHE A 266 1.79 -3.96 -23.45
N PHE A 267 1.64 -5.24 -23.14
CA PHE A 267 2.26 -5.87 -21.98
C PHE A 267 3.78 -5.75 -22.00
N HIS A 268 4.40 -5.99 -23.17
CA HIS A 268 5.85 -5.83 -23.33
C HIS A 268 6.29 -4.37 -23.12
N ARG A 269 5.56 -3.42 -23.66
CA ARG A 269 5.86 -1.99 -23.47
C ARG A 269 5.82 -1.58 -21.99
N GLU A 270 4.82 -2.05 -21.25
CA GLU A 270 4.60 -1.66 -19.85
C GLU A 270 5.47 -2.44 -18.86
N THR A 271 5.93 -3.66 -19.20
CA THR A 271 6.63 -4.56 -18.26
C THR A 271 8.05 -4.95 -18.69
N GLY A 272 8.44 -4.65 -19.93
CA GLY A 272 9.71 -5.09 -20.51
C GLY A 272 9.74 -6.57 -20.90
N MET A 273 8.68 -7.36 -20.62
CA MET A 273 8.62 -8.80 -20.86
C MET A 273 7.44 -9.17 -21.76
N THR A 274 7.56 -10.25 -22.53
CA THR A 274 6.39 -10.80 -23.23
C THR A 274 5.47 -11.53 -22.26
N PRO A 275 4.14 -11.63 -22.52
CA PRO A 275 3.22 -12.39 -21.69
C PRO A 275 3.65 -13.84 -21.43
N ASN A 276 4.20 -14.51 -22.46
CA ASN A 276 4.69 -15.88 -22.33
C ASN A 276 5.93 -15.97 -21.44
N ALA A 277 6.90 -15.07 -21.60
CA ALA A 277 8.09 -15.03 -20.76
C ALA A 277 7.71 -14.75 -19.29
N PHE A 278 6.77 -13.83 -19.06
CA PHE A 278 6.27 -13.54 -17.71
C PHE A 278 5.55 -14.73 -17.08
N ARG A 279 4.78 -15.50 -17.85
CA ARG A 279 4.10 -16.71 -17.34
C ARG A 279 5.08 -17.79 -16.88
N GLN A 280 6.23 -17.89 -17.56
CA GLN A 280 7.24 -18.90 -17.27
C GLN A 280 8.24 -18.49 -16.18
N SER A 281 8.34 -17.18 -15.88
CA SER A 281 9.20 -16.68 -14.80
C SER A 281 8.61 -16.97 -13.42
#